data_270a30fea2e26191388a1c576d305788
#
_entry.id   270a30fea2e26191388a1c576d305788
#
_cell.length_a   1.000
_cell.length_b   1.000
_cell.length_c   1.000
_cell.angle_alpha   90.00
_cell.angle_beta   90.00
_cell.angle_gamma   90.00
#
_symmetry.space_group_name_H-M   'P 1'
#
loop_
_entity.id
_entity.type
_entity.pdbx_description
1 polymer ?
#
loop_
_entity_poly.entity_id
_entity_poly.type
_entity_poly.pdbx_seq_one_letter_code
_entity_poly.pdbx_strand_id
1 'polypeptide(L)'
;MKKENVFDLIGVGFGPSNLSLAVRLAEERGTSDMKQCYIERQPEFGWHRDMLLDDCRMQISFLKDLVTQRDPTSRFTFINYLFERRRLNEFVNLKNFYPTRVEFHDYLSWVAQAFDDRVHYGQSVTAIEPVFEANGDVSALRVVSQDEDGREWRRVTKALSVGVGGTARVPEPFASLGPHNVIHSSAYLSSIERVAGDGRDGKKRIAVIGAGQSAAEVFSDLTRRFPHIDATLVIRASALKPADDTPFVNEIFSPEFTDVVFAQSEDGRRSLIERFRDTNYAVVDRPLIEQIYEMLYLQKVSDETRHRLLANTAIENTARRANGEIELTMRDVLTGHARAERFDALVLATGYRRDTHLALLDDLAPHLDDALAQRNVGRDYRLVTPSKFKARIYLQGCCEDSHGLSDTLLSVLAVRSDEIAASLAGAGQEHAAEPAADTRKTGVSGGRVAVAL
;
A
#
# COMPACT_ATOMS: atom_id res chain seq x y z
N MET A 1 -16.62 23.23 -32.24
CA MET A 1 -15.81 22.49 -31.22
C MET A 1 -16.77 21.77 -30.30
N LYS A 2 -16.76 20.43 -30.21
CA LYS A 2 -17.48 19.71 -29.15
C LYS A 2 -16.88 20.18 -27.81
N LYS A 3 -17.71 20.68 -26.88
CA LYS A 3 -17.26 20.95 -25.52
C LYS A 3 -16.62 19.65 -25.00
N GLU A 4 -15.33 19.68 -24.68
CA GLU A 4 -14.67 18.58 -23.97
C GLU A 4 -15.46 18.31 -22.68
N ASN A 5 -15.78 17.06 -22.44
CA ASN A 5 -16.50 16.67 -21.22
C ASN A 5 -15.52 16.76 -20.05
N VAL A 6 -15.63 17.86 -19.29
CA VAL A 6 -14.74 18.10 -18.13
C VAL A 6 -15.32 17.40 -16.91
N PHE A 7 -14.50 16.56 -16.28
CA PHE A 7 -14.80 15.92 -15.00
C PHE A 7 -14.48 16.86 -13.85
N ASP A 8 -15.20 16.73 -12.76
CA ASP A 8 -14.89 17.43 -11.52
C ASP A 8 -13.74 16.72 -10.79
N LEU A 9 -13.68 15.37 -10.88
CA LEU A 9 -12.62 14.55 -10.34
C LEU A 9 -12.28 13.41 -11.31
N ILE A 10 -10.98 13.19 -11.55
CA ILE A 10 -10.46 11.92 -12.08
C ILE A 10 -9.59 11.27 -11.01
N GLY A 11 -9.88 9.98 -10.69
CA GLY A 11 -9.03 9.14 -9.87
C GLY A 11 -8.10 8.28 -10.73
N VAL A 12 -6.81 8.28 -10.44
CA VAL A 12 -5.82 7.40 -11.06
C VAL A 12 -5.53 6.23 -10.13
N GLY A 13 -5.83 5.01 -10.60
CA GLY A 13 -5.97 3.80 -9.79
C GLY A 13 -7.34 3.71 -9.12
N PHE A 14 -7.93 2.51 -9.08
CA PHE A 14 -9.20 2.27 -8.40
C PHE A 14 -9.06 1.19 -7.32
N GLY A 15 -7.98 1.30 -6.53
CA GLY A 15 -7.79 0.53 -5.30
C GLY A 15 -8.61 1.09 -4.13
N PRO A 16 -8.42 0.54 -2.91
CA PRO A 16 -9.21 0.92 -1.72
C PRO A 16 -9.25 2.42 -1.43
N SER A 17 -8.17 3.16 -1.72
CA SER A 17 -8.10 4.61 -1.50
C SER A 17 -9.12 5.39 -2.34
N ASN A 18 -9.12 5.21 -3.65
CA ASN A 18 -10.08 5.88 -4.53
C ASN A 18 -11.47 5.25 -4.44
N LEU A 19 -11.58 3.97 -4.06
CA LEU A 19 -12.87 3.34 -3.78
C LEU A 19 -13.55 3.98 -2.55
N SER A 20 -12.83 4.18 -1.44
CA SER A 20 -13.36 4.88 -0.27
C SER A 20 -13.77 6.33 -0.60
N LEU A 21 -12.98 7.02 -1.42
CA LEU A 21 -13.32 8.37 -1.89
C LEU A 21 -14.57 8.36 -2.78
N ALA A 22 -14.71 7.40 -3.69
CA ALA A 22 -15.91 7.27 -4.53
C ALA A 22 -17.18 7.07 -3.71
N VAL A 23 -17.11 6.21 -2.68
CA VAL A 23 -18.21 6.01 -1.73
C VAL A 23 -18.55 7.33 -1.02
N ARG A 24 -17.54 8.01 -0.47
CA ARG A 24 -17.74 9.26 0.28
C ARG A 24 -18.40 10.33 -0.57
N LEU A 25 -17.92 10.52 -1.80
CA LEU A 25 -18.46 11.51 -2.72
C LEU A 25 -19.89 11.18 -3.19
N ALA A 26 -20.25 9.90 -3.26
CA ALA A 26 -21.59 9.47 -3.66
C ALA A 26 -22.62 9.61 -2.51
N GLU A 27 -22.19 9.52 -1.25
CA GLU A 27 -23.06 9.62 -0.07
C GLU A 27 -23.26 11.05 0.42
N GLU A 28 -22.36 11.97 0.07
CA GLU A 28 -22.43 13.38 0.52
C GLU A 28 -23.30 14.23 -0.39
N ARG A 29 -24.29 14.92 0.16
CA ARG A 29 -25.23 15.77 -0.59
C ARG A 29 -24.56 16.88 -1.40
N GLY A 30 -23.40 17.39 -0.96
CA GLY A 30 -22.65 18.45 -1.64
C GLY A 30 -21.78 17.98 -2.79
N THR A 31 -21.53 16.69 -2.91
CA THR A 31 -20.60 16.09 -3.89
C THR A 31 -21.22 14.98 -4.72
N SER A 32 -22.44 14.53 -4.41
CA SER A 32 -23.13 13.44 -5.12
C SER A 32 -23.30 13.71 -6.62
N ASP A 33 -23.44 14.96 -7.03
CA ASP A 33 -23.62 15.38 -8.42
C ASP A 33 -22.30 15.64 -9.17
N MET A 34 -21.15 15.50 -8.49
CA MET A 34 -19.83 15.64 -9.12
C MET A 34 -19.63 14.57 -10.20
N LYS A 35 -19.18 14.99 -11.37
CA LYS A 35 -18.77 14.07 -12.43
C LYS A 35 -17.44 13.44 -12.09
N GLN A 36 -17.50 12.19 -11.65
CA GLN A 36 -16.34 11.39 -11.28
C GLN A 36 -15.98 10.42 -12.40
N CYS A 37 -14.69 10.12 -12.54
CA CYS A 37 -14.16 9.10 -13.43
C CYS A 37 -12.94 8.48 -12.76
N TYR A 38 -12.81 7.17 -12.85
CA TYR A 38 -11.65 6.45 -12.32
C TYR A 38 -10.99 5.65 -13.46
N ILE A 39 -9.67 5.61 -13.47
CA ILE A 39 -8.89 4.92 -14.49
C ILE A 39 -8.02 3.89 -13.78
N GLU A 40 -8.25 2.61 -14.08
CA GLU A 40 -7.56 1.49 -13.44
C GLU A 40 -6.87 0.63 -14.50
N ARG A 41 -5.59 0.32 -14.29
CA ARG A 41 -4.80 -0.49 -15.23
C ARG A 41 -5.16 -1.97 -15.23
N GLN A 42 -5.65 -2.50 -14.10
CA GLN A 42 -6.10 -3.87 -14.01
C GLN A 42 -7.40 -4.06 -14.81
N PRO A 43 -7.66 -5.26 -15.37
CA PRO A 43 -8.87 -5.51 -16.16
C PRO A 43 -10.17 -5.53 -15.34
N GLU A 44 -10.04 -5.59 -14.03
CA GLU A 44 -11.14 -5.57 -13.05
C GLU A 44 -10.63 -5.06 -11.71
N PHE A 45 -11.52 -4.82 -10.75
CA PHE A 45 -11.11 -4.45 -9.39
C PHE A 45 -10.17 -5.50 -8.79
N GLY A 46 -9.09 -5.04 -8.16
CA GLY A 46 -8.15 -5.93 -7.48
C GLY A 46 -7.30 -5.22 -6.44
N TRP A 47 -7.21 -5.84 -5.26
CA TRP A 47 -6.35 -5.40 -4.17
C TRP A 47 -5.52 -6.58 -3.67
N HIS A 48 -4.20 -6.49 -3.76
CA HIS A 48 -3.26 -7.54 -3.37
C HIS A 48 -3.57 -8.94 -3.94
N ARG A 49 -4.06 -9.03 -5.18
CA ARG A 49 -4.57 -10.27 -5.83
C ARG A 49 -3.59 -11.43 -5.72
N ASP A 50 -2.31 -11.17 -5.90
CA ASP A 50 -1.26 -12.19 -5.87
C ASP A 50 -0.80 -12.59 -4.45
N MET A 51 -1.43 -12.03 -3.42
CA MET A 51 -1.24 -12.34 -1.99
C MET A 51 -2.54 -12.73 -1.29
N LEU A 52 -3.56 -13.16 -2.04
CA LEU A 52 -4.82 -13.69 -1.49
C LEU A 52 -4.66 -15.18 -1.16
N LEU A 53 -3.73 -15.47 -0.26
CA LEU A 53 -3.46 -16.84 0.20
C LEU A 53 -4.56 -17.31 1.16
N ASP A 54 -4.88 -18.62 1.12
CA ASP A 54 -6.06 -19.17 1.81
C ASP A 54 -6.12 -18.87 3.32
N ASP A 55 -4.99 -18.92 4.02
CA ASP A 55 -4.93 -18.73 5.47
C ASP A 55 -4.53 -17.32 5.90
N CYS A 56 -4.33 -16.41 4.95
CA CYS A 56 -3.93 -15.05 5.27
C CYS A 56 -5.09 -14.20 5.78
N ARG A 57 -4.89 -13.57 6.91
CA ARG A 57 -5.87 -12.69 7.54
C ARG A 57 -5.50 -11.23 7.37
N MET A 58 -6.50 -10.38 7.57
CA MET A 58 -6.28 -8.95 7.73
C MET A 58 -5.51 -8.69 9.03
N GLN A 59 -4.62 -7.70 9.02
CA GLN A 59 -3.90 -7.23 10.21
C GLN A 59 -4.61 -6.07 10.91
N ILE A 60 -5.82 -5.74 10.46
CA ILE A 60 -6.67 -4.71 11.03
C ILE A 60 -8.10 -5.26 11.24
N SER A 61 -8.81 -4.68 12.21
CA SER A 61 -10.22 -4.99 12.43
C SER A 61 -11.07 -4.72 11.19
N PHE A 62 -12.07 -5.56 10.93
CA PHE A 62 -13.06 -5.34 9.88
C PHE A 62 -13.83 -4.01 10.03
N LEU A 63 -13.85 -3.40 11.22
CA LEU A 63 -14.43 -2.09 11.47
C LEU A 63 -13.57 -0.93 10.94
N LYS A 64 -12.32 -1.21 10.54
CA LYS A 64 -11.47 -0.29 9.77
C LYS A 64 -11.65 -0.53 8.26
N ASP A 65 -12.91 -0.62 7.85
CA ASP A 65 -13.35 -0.75 6.47
C ASP A 65 -13.36 0.61 5.72
N LEU A 66 -13.99 0.67 4.57
CA LEU A 66 -14.00 1.88 3.74
C LEU A 66 -14.79 3.05 4.34
N VAL A 67 -15.68 2.81 5.32
CA VAL A 67 -16.69 3.78 5.73
C VAL A 67 -16.97 3.84 7.24
N THR A 68 -16.89 2.71 7.97
CA THR A 68 -17.45 2.57 9.32
C THR A 68 -16.91 3.61 10.30
N GLN A 69 -15.62 3.95 10.25
CA GLN A 69 -15.03 4.95 11.15
C GLN A 69 -15.49 6.38 10.87
N ARG A 70 -16.05 6.64 9.71
CA ARG A 70 -16.64 7.93 9.32
C ARG A 70 -18.16 7.93 9.47
N ASP A 71 -18.81 6.89 8.95
CA ASP A 71 -20.26 6.73 8.96
C ASP A 71 -20.64 5.24 9.12
N PRO A 72 -20.92 4.79 10.34
CA PRO A 72 -21.31 3.41 10.60
C PRO A 72 -22.69 3.05 10.02
N THR A 73 -23.46 4.03 9.55
CA THR A 73 -24.79 3.81 8.95
C THR A 73 -24.75 3.63 7.43
N SER A 74 -23.58 3.81 6.82
CA SER A 74 -23.39 3.61 5.38
C SER A 74 -23.77 2.20 4.95
N ARG A 75 -24.43 2.09 3.79
CA ARG A 75 -24.74 0.79 3.18
C ARG A 75 -23.50 0.00 2.76
N PHE A 76 -22.33 0.64 2.69
CA PHE A 76 -21.08 0.04 2.25
C PHE A 76 -20.19 -0.45 3.41
N THR A 77 -20.74 -0.60 4.62
CA THR A 77 -19.98 -1.21 5.73
C THR A 77 -19.72 -2.69 5.49
N PHE A 78 -18.63 -3.22 6.06
CA PHE A 78 -18.33 -4.66 6.03
C PHE A 78 -19.45 -5.49 6.69
N ILE A 79 -20.09 -4.95 7.73
CA ILE A 79 -21.26 -5.61 8.39
C ILE A 79 -22.40 -5.73 7.40
N ASN A 80 -22.74 -4.68 6.64
CA ASN A 80 -23.82 -4.76 5.67
C ASN A 80 -23.48 -5.71 4.52
N TYR A 81 -22.24 -5.74 4.06
CA TYR A 81 -21.77 -6.74 3.10
C TYR A 81 -22.01 -8.19 3.61
N LEU A 82 -21.67 -8.49 4.86
CA LEU A 82 -21.93 -9.80 5.46
C LEU A 82 -23.43 -10.10 5.52
N PHE A 83 -24.27 -9.10 5.84
CA PHE A 83 -25.71 -9.23 5.85
C PHE A 83 -26.26 -9.55 4.45
N GLU A 84 -25.86 -8.80 3.43
CA GLU A 84 -26.23 -9.02 2.03
C GLU A 84 -25.79 -10.40 1.51
N ARG A 85 -24.62 -10.86 1.93
CA ARG A 85 -24.08 -12.21 1.63
C ARG A 85 -24.68 -13.32 2.49
N ARG A 86 -25.59 -12.99 3.42
CA ARG A 86 -26.20 -13.93 4.37
C ARG A 86 -25.20 -14.70 5.24
N ARG A 87 -24.06 -14.10 5.54
CA ARG A 87 -22.96 -14.67 6.34
C ARG A 87 -22.78 -13.99 7.71
N LEU A 88 -23.56 -12.98 8.03
CA LEU A 88 -23.36 -12.18 9.25
C LEU A 88 -23.39 -13.03 10.52
N ASN A 89 -24.35 -13.96 10.63
CA ASN A 89 -24.50 -14.78 11.82
C ASN A 89 -23.32 -15.75 12.01
N GLU A 90 -22.88 -16.40 10.93
CA GLU A 90 -21.70 -17.27 10.94
C GLU A 90 -20.44 -16.51 11.27
N PHE A 91 -20.27 -15.30 10.73
CA PHE A 91 -19.13 -14.44 11.03
C PHE A 91 -19.09 -14.03 12.50
N VAL A 92 -20.24 -13.68 13.10
CA VAL A 92 -20.35 -13.40 14.55
C VAL A 92 -19.90 -14.61 15.38
N ASN A 93 -20.25 -15.83 14.95
CA ASN A 93 -19.88 -17.06 15.64
C ASN A 93 -18.37 -17.37 15.57
N LEU A 94 -17.65 -16.84 14.57
CA LEU A 94 -16.18 -16.94 14.50
C LEU A 94 -15.48 -16.16 15.62
N LYS A 95 -16.13 -15.15 16.21
CA LYS A 95 -15.57 -14.32 17.30
C LYS A 95 -14.20 -13.71 16.93
N ASN A 96 -14.03 -13.33 15.68
CA ASN A 96 -12.76 -12.82 15.16
C ASN A 96 -12.96 -11.44 14.52
N PHE A 97 -12.10 -10.48 14.91
CA PHE A 97 -12.10 -9.14 14.33
C PHE A 97 -11.31 -9.06 13.00
N TYR A 98 -10.56 -10.09 12.67
CA TYR A 98 -9.64 -10.12 11.53
C TYR A 98 -10.16 -11.11 10.48
N PRO A 99 -10.96 -10.67 9.48
CA PRO A 99 -11.45 -11.53 8.41
C PRO A 99 -10.27 -12.08 7.59
N THR A 100 -10.53 -13.10 6.79
CA THR A 100 -9.53 -13.53 5.81
C THR A 100 -9.31 -12.42 4.78
N ARG A 101 -8.11 -12.35 4.21
CA ARG A 101 -7.81 -11.37 3.15
C ARG A 101 -8.67 -11.59 1.91
N VAL A 102 -9.00 -12.85 1.61
CA VAL A 102 -9.93 -13.23 0.54
C VAL A 102 -11.32 -12.65 0.78
N GLU A 103 -11.86 -12.78 2.00
CA GLU A 103 -13.17 -12.23 2.32
C GLU A 103 -13.20 -10.70 2.30
N PHE A 104 -12.13 -10.07 2.79
CA PHE A 104 -12.02 -8.61 2.74
C PHE A 104 -11.88 -8.10 1.30
N HIS A 105 -11.19 -8.84 0.44
CA HIS A 105 -11.11 -8.54 -1.00
C HIS A 105 -12.49 -8.70 -1.68
N ASP A 106 -13.28 -9.74 -1.34
CA ASP A 106 -14.65 -9.90 -1.85
C ASP A 106 -15.55 -8.72 -1.40
N TYR A 107 -15.40 -8.26 -0.15
CA TYR A 107 -16.07 -7.04 0.31
C TYR A 107 -15.69 -5.82 -0.54
N LEU A 108 -14.41 -5.57 -0.76
CA LEU A 108 -13.95 -4.43 -1.57
C LEU A 108 -14.48 -4.53 -3.00
N SER A 109 -14.50 -5.74 -3.58
CA SER A 109 -15.05 -6.00 -4.92
C SER A 109 -16.55 -5.77 -4.98
N TRP A 110 -17.29 -6.16 -3.93
CA TRP A 110 -18.71 -5.89 -3.81
C TRP A 110 -19.01 -4.38 -3.77
N VAL A 111 -18.21 -3.59 -3.05
CA VAL A 111 -18.34 -2.13 -3.05
C VAL A 111 -17.98 -1.56 -4.42
N ALA A 112 -16.92 -2.03 -5.06
CA ALA A 112 -16.44 -1.52 -6.35
C ALA A 112 -17.48 -1.67 -7.47
N GLN A 113 -18.25 -2.77 -7.48
CA GLN A 113 -19.35 -3.02 -8.44
C GLN A 113 -20.40 -1.90 -8.46
N ALA A 114 -20.60 -1.20 -7.34
CA ALA A 114 -21.54 -0.09 -7.28
C ALA A 114 -21.07 1.16 -8.07
N PHE A 115 -19.85 1.16 -8.57
CA PHE A 115 -19.21 2.27 -9.28
C PHE A 115 -18.69 1.89 -10.68
N ASP A 116 -19.07 0.71 -11.19
CA ASP A 116 -18.59 0.21 -12.48
C ASP A 116 -18.87 1.17 -13.66
N ASP A 117 -19.95 1.96 -13.56
CA ASP A 117 -20.31 2.99 -14.54
C ASP A 117 -19.35 4.19 -14.58
N ARG A 118 -18.50 4.34 -13.56
CA ARG A 118 -17.52 5.43 -13.39
C ARG A 118 -16.07 4.97 -13.57
N VAL A 119 -15.82 3.67 -13.76
CA VAL A 119 -14.47 3.11 -13.82
C VAL A 119 -14.13 2.64 -15.21
N HIS A 120 -12.95 3.01 -15.69
CA HIS A 120 -12.36 2.50 -16.92
C HIS A 120 -11.23 1.54 -16.54
N TYR A 121 -11.57 0.27 -16.47
CA TYR A 121 -10.61 -0.82 -16.27
C TYR A 121 -9.77 -1.11 -17.53
N GLY A 122 -8.60 -1.73 -17.36
CA GLY A 122 -7.70 -2.09 -18.46
C GLY A 122 -7.02 -0.87 -19.10
N GLN A 123 -7.01 0.29 -18.43
CA GLN A 123 -6.39 1.50 -18.95
C GLN A 123 -5.27 1.99 -18.00
N SER A 124 -4.07 2.13 -18.55
CA SER A 124 -2.93 2.71 -17.82
C SER A 124 -2.83 4.20 -18.13
N VAL A 125 -2.78 5.04 -17.09
CA VAL A 125 -2.48 6.46 -17.26
C VAL A 125 -1.00 6.60 -17.60
N THR A 126 -0.71 7.28 -18.70
CA THR A 126 0.63 7.44 -19.25
C THR A 126 1.18 8.85 -19.11
N ALA A 127 0.30 9.88 -19.06
CA ALA A 127 0.70 11.27 -18.85
C ALA A 127 -0.42 12.08 -18.18
N ILE A 128 -0.05 13.16 -17.50
CA ILE A 128 -0.95 14.17 -16.95
C ILE A 128 -0.44 15.54 -17.37
N GLU A 129 -1.13 16.16 -18.32
CA GLU A 129 -0.73 17.41 -18.96
C GLU A 129 -1.50 18.60 -18.38
N PRO A 130 -0.88 19.79 -18.23
CA PRO A 130 -1.59 21.00 -17.80
C PRO A 130 -2.53 21.52 -18.90
N VAL A 131 -3.68 22.04 -18.51
CA VAL A 131 -4.60 22.76 -19.41
C VAL A 131 -4.65 24.23 -18.97
N PHE A 132 -4.25 25.10 -19.88
CA PHE A 132 -4.07 26.53 -19.59
C PHE A 132 -5.33 27.34 -19.94
N GLU A 133 -5.62 28.34 -19.14
CA GLU A 133 -6.49 29.46 -19.49
C GLU A 133 -5.75 30.51 -20.34
N ALA A 134 -6.50 31.45 -20.92
CA ALA A 134 -5.93 32.51 -21.73
C ALA A 134 -4.93 33.42 -20.99
N ASN A 135 -5.03 33.50 -19.65
CA ASN A 135 -4.12 34.25 -18.78
C ASN A 135 -2.84 33.47 -18.40
N GLY A 136 -2.72 32.22 -18.85
CA GLY A 136 -1.59 31.35 -18.54
C GLY A 136 -1.73 30.53 -17.24
N ASP A 137 -2.85 30.62 -16.54
CA ASP A 137 -3.10 29.80 -15.35
C ASP A 137 -3.44 28.37 -15.74
N VAL A 138 -2.99 27.38 -14.97
CA VAL A 138 -3.37 25.96 -15.11
C VAL A 138 -4.71 25.74 -14.42
N SER A 139 -5.81 25.69 -15.16
CA SER A 139 -7.16 25.58 -14.59
C SER A 139 -7.71 24.15 -14.55
N ALA A 140 -7.13 23.26 -15.34
CA ALA A 140 -7.53 21.86 -15.40
C ALA A 140 -6.32 20.98 -15.78
N LEU A 141 -6.51 19.68 -15.72
CA LEU A 141 -5.52 18.66 -16.10
C LEU A 141 -6.09 17.77 -17.19
N ARG A 142 -5.27 17.43 -18.17
CA ARG A 142 -5.59 16.41 -19.17
C ARG A 142 -4.91 15.11 -18.78
N VAL A 143 -5.72 14.10 -18.49
CA VAL A 143 -5.28 12.75 -18.18
C VAL A 143 -5.27 11.93 -19.46
N VAL A 144 -4.10 11.45 -19.84
CA VAL A 144 -3.88 10.57 -21.00
C VAL A 144 -3.78 9.15 -20.49
N SER A 145 -4.57 8.24 -21.04
CA SER A 145 -4.53 6.82 -20.70
C SER A 145 -4.53 5.95 -21.95
N GLN A 146 -3.98 4.74 -21.84
CA GLN A 146 -3.84 3.79 -22.94
C GLN A 146 -4.26 2.39 -22.50
N ASP A 147 -4.95 1.63 -23.37
CA ASP A 147 -5.26 0.22 -23.13
C ASP A 147 -4.16 -0.71 -23.65
N GLU A 148 -4.39 -2.03 -23.51
CA GLU A 148 -3.45 -3.08 -23.95
C GLU A 148 -3.24 -3.07 -25.48
N ASP A 149 -4.23 -2.62 -26.24
CA ASP A 149 -4.15 -2.50 -27.71
C ASP A 149 -3.44 -1.21 -28.15
N GLY A 150 -3.00 -0.37 -27.21
CA GLY A 150 -2.34 0.89 -27.49
C GLY A 150 -3.30 2.02 -27.88
N ARG A 151 -4.61 1.84 -27.73
CA ARG A 151 -5.59 2.89 -27.99
C ARG A 151 -5.54 3.93 -26.87
N GLU A 152 -5.48 5.20 -27.26
CA GLU A 152 -5.35 6.33 -26.33
C GLU A 152 -6.70 7.02 -26.07
N TRP A 153 -6.92 7.44 -24.84
CA TRP A 153 -8.01 8.32 -24.40
C TRP A 153 -7.45 9.55 -23.71
N ARG A 154 -8.11 10.68 -23.93
CA ARG A 154 -7.79 11.96 -23.28
C ARG A 154 -9.01 12.48 -22.56
N ARG A 155 -8.90 12.73 -21.27
CA ARG A 155 -9.97 13.24 -20.41
C ARG A 155 -9.49 14.46 -19.65
N VAL A 156 -10.36 15.45 -19.47
CA VAL A 156 -10.02 16.70 -18.77
C VAL A 156 -10.71 16.73 -17.41
N THR A 157 -10.00 17.17 -16.38
CA THR A 157 -10.53 17.26 -15.00
C THR A 157 -10.06 18.51 -14.29
N LYS A 158 -10.88 19.03 -13.34
CA LYS A 158 -10.52 20.12 -12.41
C LYS A 158 -9.72 19.64 -11.22
N ALA A 159 -9.90 18.37 -10.82
CA ALA A 159 -9.17 17.76 -9.72
C ALA A 159 -8.72 16.35 -10.07
N LEU A 160 -7.57 15.95 -9.52
CA LEU A 160 -6.96 14.64 -9.68
C LEU A 160 -6.78 13.99 -8.32
N SER A 161 -7.14 12.71 -8.18
CA SER A 161 -6.79 11.90 -7.02
C SER A 161 -5.86 10.77 -7.43
N VAL A 162 -4.62 10.79 -6.96
CA VAL A 162 -3.60 9.80 -7.30
C VAL A 162 -3.55 8.73 -6.21
N GLY A 163 -4.08 7.54 -6.51
CA GLY A 163 -4.14 6.38 -5.62
C GLY A 163 -3.53 5.14 -6.26
N VAL A 164 -2.32 5.26 -6.81
CA VAL A 164 -1.65 4.23 -7.63
C VAL A 164 -1.00 3.10 -6.83
N GLY A 165 -0.98 3.21 -5.49
CA GLY A 165 -0.33 2.23 -4.62
C GLY A 165 1.19 2.22 -4.76
N GLY A 166 1.82 1.10 -4.38
CA GLY A 166 3.26 0.92 -4.48
C GLY A 166 3.67 0.04 -5.65
N THR A 167 4.90 0.22 -6.15
CA THR A 167 5.56 -0.67 -7.10
C THR A 167 6.52 -1.62 -6.39
N ALA A 168 6.69 -2.83 -6.91
CA ALA A 168 7.61 -3.82 -6.36
C ALA A 168 9.02 -3.24 -6.17
N ARG A 169 9.57 -3.38 -4.98
CA ARG A 169 10.96 -3.03 -4.71
C ARG A 169 11.85 -4.21 -5.01
N VAL A 170 12.61 -4.13 -6.08
CA VAL A 170 13.65 -5.11 -6.44
C VAL A 170 15.01 -4.51 -6.06
N PRO A 171 15.68 -5.00 -5.00
CA PRO A 171 17.01 -4.52 -4.62
C PRO A 171 18.05 -4.81 -5.69
N GLU A 172 19.12 -3.97 -5.72
CA GLU A 172 20.18 -4.03 -6.72
C GLU A 172 20.78 -5.42 -6.98
N PRO A 173 21.09 -6.25 -5.98
CA PRO A 173 21.64 -7.59 -6.25
C PRO A 173 20.75 -8.48 -7.13
N PHE A 174 19.44 -8.19 -7.21
CA PHE A 174 18.47 -8.99 -7.97
C PHE A 174 18.07 -8.37 -9.31
N ALA A 175 18.39 -7.11 -9.55
CA ALA A 175 17.92 -6.34 -10.71
C ALA A 175 18.31 -6.98 -12.05
N SER A 176 19.49 -7.59 -12.12
CA SER A 176 20.03 -8.21 -13.34
C SER A 176 19.48 -9.58 -13.65
N LEU A 177 18.73 -10.24 -12.72
CA LEU A 177 18.35 -11.65 -12.88
C LEU A 177 17.16 -11.87 -13.83
N GLY A 178 16.34 -10.85 -14.08
CA GLY A 178 15.12 -10.95 -14.89
C GLY A 178 14.03 -11.80 -14.21
N PRO A 179 12.79 -11.79 -14.76
CA PRO A 179 11.59 -12.30 -14.07
C PRO A 179 11.35 -13.82 -14.24
N HIS A 180 12.22 -14.56 -14.92
CA HIS A 180 11.94 -15.96 -15.28
C HIS A 180 11.71 -16.86 -14.06
N ASN A 181 12.63 -16.84 -13.09
CA ASN A 181 12.56 -17.59 -11.84
C ASN A 181 12.89 -16.71 -10.61
N VAL A 182 12.75 -15.40 -10.77
CA VAL A 182 12.76 -14.42 -9.70
C VAL A 182 11.44 -13.70 -9.74
N ILE A 183 10.60 -13.90 -8.74
CA ILE A 183 9.27 -13.27 -8.65
C ILE A 183 9.20 -12.40 -7.42
N HIS A 184 8.51 -11.27 -7.53
CA HIS A 184 8.19 -10.45 -6.36
C HIS A 184 6.88 -10.94 -5.73
N SER A 185 6.70 -10.76 -4.41
CA SER A 185 5.46 -11.14 -3.72
C SER A 185 4.19 -10.56 -4.35
N SER A 186 4.28 -9.41 -5.01
CA SER A 186 3.16 -8.81 -5.76
C SER A 186 2.73 -9.56 -7.02
N ALA A 187 3.44 -10.63 -7.41
CA ALA A 187 3.13 -11.51 -8.51
C ALA A 187 3.25 -13.00 -8.09
N TYR A 188 3.06 -13.27 -6.79
CA TYR A 188 3.31 -14.60 -6.24
C TYR A 188 2.31 -15.63 -6.78
N LEU A 189 1.01 -15.47 -6.52
CA LEU A 189 0.01 -16.47 -6.93
C LEU A 189 -0.03 -16.67 -8.44
N SER A 190 0.08 -15.62 -9.24
CA SER A 190 0.06 -15.69 -10.70
C SER A 190 1.29 -16.37 -11.30
N SER A 191 2.38 -16.49 -10.53
CA SER A 191 3.66 -17.00 -11.05
C SER A 191 4.15 -18.28 -10.38
N ILE A 192 3.71 -18.57 -9.16
CA ILE A 192 4.34 -19.62 -8.35
C ILE A 192 4.14 -21.03 -8.92
N GLU A 193 3.00 -21.35 -9.49
CA GLU A 193 2.75 -22.67 -10.10
C GLU A 193 3.76 -22.96 -11.22
N ARG A 194 4.04 -21.98 -12.07
CA ARG A 194 5.04 -22.08 -13.14
C ARG A 194 6.45 -22.24 -12.58
N VAL A 195 6.78 -21.54 -11.51
CA VAL A 195 8.11 -21.53 -10.91
C VAL A 195 8.36 -22.80 -10.09
N ALA A 196 7.38 -23.21 -9.28
CA ALA A 196 7.43 -24.43 -8.49
C ALA A 196 7.45 -25.68 -9.38
N GLY A 197 6.67 -25.70 -10.46
CA GLY A 197 6.46 -26.88 -11.29
C GLY A 197 5.61 -27.94 -10.58
N ASP A 198 5.48 -29.11 -11.18
CA ASP A 198 4.64 -30.22 -10.69
C ASP A 198 5.42 -31.30 -9.92
N GLY A 199 6.72 -31.09 -9.68
CA GLY A 199 7.59 -32.03 -8.96
C GLY A 199 8.12 -33.20 -9.79
N ARG A 200 7.77 -33.31 -11.08
CA ARG A 200 8.28 -34.43 -11.95
C ARG A 200 9.77 -34.30 -12.19
N ASP A 201 10.30 -33.08 -12.20
CA ASP A 201 11.72 -32.80 -12.37
C ASP A 201 12.52 -32.95 -11.06
N GLY A 202 11.89 -33.47 -10.00
CA GLY A 202 12.50 -33.64 -8.69
C GLY A 202 12.28 -32.49 -7.75
N LYS A 203 13.05 -32.46 -6.67
CA LYS A 203 12.97 -31.40 -5.66
C LYS A 203 13.55 -30.08 -6.16
N LYS A 204 12.90 -28.97 -5.83
CA LYS A 204 13.41 -27.61 -6.11
C LYS A 204 13.69 -26.85 -4.82
N ARG A 205 14.73 -26.04 -4.85
CA ARG A 205 15.13 -25.14 -3.77
C ARG A 205 14.66 -23.74 -4.09
N ILE A 206 13.77 -23.19 -3.27
CA ILE A 206 13.26 -21.83 -3.44
C ILE A 206 13.64 -20.99 -2.21
N ALA A 207 14.30 -19.83 -2.44
CA ALA A 207 14.57 -18.89 -1.40
C ALA A 207 13.52 -17.77 -1.38
N VAL A 208 13.00 -17.47 -0.19
CA VAL A 208 12.14 -16.30 0.07
C VAL A 208 12.98 -15.24 0.77
N ILE A 209 13.06 -14.05 0.18
CA ILE A 209 13.92 -12.98 0.66
C ILE A 209 13.06 -11.88 1.31
N GLY A 210 13.16 -11.71 2.63
CA GLY A 210 12.41 -10.71 3.38
C GLY A 210 12.08 -11.17 4.79
N ALA A 211 11.80 -10.21 5.70
CA ALA A 211 11.53 -10.47 7.13
C ALA A 211 10.14 -9.99 7.59
N GLY A 212 9.29 -9.53 6.68
CA GLY A 212 7.94 -9.06 6.99
C GLY A 212 6.86 -10.09 6.72
N GLN A 213 5.60 -9.70 6.95
CA GLN A 213 4.41 -10.52 6.82
C GLN A 213 4.35 -11.28 5.49
N SER A 214 4.54 -10.60 4.35
CA SER A 214 4.49 -11.25 3.03
C SER A 214 5.56 -12.34 2.87
N ALA A 215 6.75 -12.18 3.47
CA ALA A 215 7.80 -13.20 3.41
C ALA A 215 7.41 -14.45 4.21
N ALA A 216 6.86 -14.26 5.40
CA ALA A 216 6.39 -15.34 6.26
C ALA A 216 5.20 -16.09 5.63
N GLU A 217 4.23 -15.36 5.06
CA GLU A 217 3.07 -15.94 4.36
C GLU A 217 3.50 -16.77 3.15
N VAL A 218 4.36 -16.23 2.30
CA VAL A 218 4.90 -16.96 1.13
C VAL A 218 5.68 -18.18 1.56
N PHE A 219 6.53 -18.07 2.59
CA PHE A 219 7.28 -19.21 3.11
C PHE A 219 6.34 -20.31 3.64
N SER A 220 5.33 -19.94 4.42
CA SER A 220 4.32 -20.87 4.92
C SER A 220 3.53 -21.53 3.79
N ASP A 221 3.13 -20.79 2.76
CA ASP A 221 2.40 -21.31 1.60
C ASP A 221 3.25 -22.32 0.82
N LEU A 222 4.52 -22.00 0.54
CA LEU A 222 5.45 -22.89 -0.14
C LEU A 222 5.62 -24.23 0.59
N THR A 223 5.73 -24.19 1.93
CA THR A 223 5.96 -25.39 2.74
C THR A 223 4.74 -26.30 2.79
N ARG A 224 3.53 -25.76 2.64
CA ARG A 224 2.27 -26.51 2.71
C ARG A 224 1.76 -26.97 1.35
N ARG A 225 1.79 -26.11 0.35
CA ARG A 225 1.21 -26.39 -0.97
C ARG A 225 2.11 -27.25 -1.86
N PHE A 226 3.43 -27.18 -1.69
CA PHE A 226 4.38 -27.78 -2.63
C PHE A 226 5.31 -28.79 -1.93
N PRO A 227 4.89 -30.06 -1.81
CA PRO A 227 5.67 -31.07 -1.09
C PRO A 227 7.04 -31.38 -1.72
N HIS A 228 7.29 -30.97 -2.95
CA HIS A 228 8.58 -31.12 -3.64
C HIS A 228 9.50 -29.88 -3.51
N ILE A 229 9.10 -28.85 -2.78
CA ILE A 229 9.91 -27.66 -2.57
C ILE A 229 10.67 -27.74 -1.25
N ASP A 230 11.96 -27.47 -1.30
CA ASP A 230 12.78 -27.18 -0.12
C ASP A 230 12.90 -25.66 0.00
N ALA A 231 12.08 -25.08 0.88
CA ALA A 231 11.98 -23.64 1.04
C ALA A 231 13.03 -23.09 2.04
N THR A 232 13.65 -21.97 1.70
CA THR A 232 14.59 -21.27 2.59
C THR A 232 14.12 -19.83 2.78
N LEU A 233 13.78 -19.44 4.00
CA LEU A 233 13.50 -18.06 4.34
C LEU A 233 14.81 -17.35 4.72
N VAL A 234 15.17 -16.29 3.99
CA VAL A 234 16.41 -15.53 4.19
C VAL A 234 16.07 -14.16 4.75
N ILE A 235 16.55 -13.89 5.97
CA ILE A 235 16.32 -12.63 6.65
C ILE A 235 17.63 -11.98 7.12
N ARG A 236 17.72 -10.67 6.97
CA ARG A 236 18.88 -9.90 7.46
C ARG A 236 18.83 -9.71 8.99
N ALA A 237 17.64 -9.68 9.56
CA ALA A 237 17.42 -9.60 11.00
C ALA A 237 17.83 -10.91 11.70
N SER A 238 18.06 -10.85 13.01
CA SER A 238 18.39 -12.04 13.82
C SER A 238 17.19 -12.94 14.10
N ALA A 239 15.95 -12.40 13.95
CA ALA A 239 14.71 -13.14 14.17
C ALA A 239 13.57 -12.51 13.38
N LEU A 240 12.50 -13.27 13.18
CA LEU A 240 11.19 -12.70 12.82
C LEU A 240 10.65 -11.96 14.06
N LYS A 241 10.34 -10.69 13.94
CA LYS A 241 9.75 -9.87 14.99
C LYS A 241 8.24 -9.92 14.93
N PRO A 242 7.53 -10.06 16.05
CA PRO A 242 6.07 -9.92 16.04
C PRO A 242 5.68 -8.48 15.75
N ALA A 243 4.55 -8.30 15.05
CA ALA A 243 3.86 -7.02 15.01
C ALA A 243 3.41 -6.66 16.44
N ASP A 244 3.58 -5.40 16.82
CA ASP A 244 3.04 -4.90 18.10
C ASP A 244 1.64 -4.35 17.84
N ASP A 245 0.63 -5.13 18.18
CA ASP A 245 -0.79 -4.83 18.07
C ASP A 245 -1.44 -4.50 19.42
N THR A 246 -0.61 -4.13 20.40
CA THR A 246 -1.11 -3.70 21.72
C THR A 246 -1.97 -2.43 21.59
N PRO A 247 -3.01 -2.26 22.44
CA PRO A 247 -3.95 -1.15 22.29
C PRO A 247 -3.30 0.23 22.23
N PHE A 248 -2.29 0.50 23.08
CA PHE A 248 -1.61 1.80 23.10
C PHE A 248 -0.75 2.03 21.84
N VAL A 249 -0.11 1.00 21.30
CA VAL A 249 0.65 1.12 20.05
C VAL A 249 -0.28 1.28 18.87
N ASN A 250 -1.44 0.64 18.88
CA ASN A 250 -2.44 0.79 17.84
C ASN A 250 -3.04 2.21 17.71
N GLU A 251 -2.89 3.07 18.74
CA GLU A 251 -3.28 4.48 18.66
C GLU A 251 -2.49 5.26 17.58
N ILE A 252 -1.27 4.82 17.23
CA ILE A 252 -0.47 5.44 16.16
C ILE A 252 -1.10 5.27 14.76
N PHE A 253 -2.04 4.34 14.63
CA PHE A 253 -2.79 4.10 13.39
C PHE A 253 -4.20 4.71 13.42
N SER A 254 -4.48 5.55 14.42
CA SER A 254 -5.71 6.34 14.45
C SER A 254 -5.62 7.56 13.53
N PRO A 255 -6.74 8.04 12.99
CA PRO A 255 -6.76 9.27 12.21
C PRO A 255 -6.23 10.49 12.97
N GLU A 256 -6.50 10.57 14.28
CA GLU A 256 -6.06 11.66 15.16
C GLU A 256 -4.54 11.72 15.29
N PHE A 257 -3.87 10.56 15.21
CA PHE A 257 -2.40 10.53 15.22
C PHE A 257 -1.78 11.15 13.97
N THR A 258 -2.51 11.18 12.86
CA THR A 258 -2.09 11.92 11.66
C THR A 258 -1.91 13.41 11.95
N ASP A 259 -2.79 14.02 12.77
CA ASP A 259 -2.65 15.43 13.20
C ASP A 259 -1.40 15.63 14.05
N VAL A 260 -1.10 14.68 14.95
CA VAL A 260 0.11 14.71 15.78
C VAL A 260 1.37 14.69 14.91
N VAL A 261 1.41 13.81 13.92
CA VAL A 261 2.55 13.72 12.98
C VAL A 261 2.65 14.99 12.14
N PHE A 262 1.56 15.41 11.52
CA PHE A 262 1.52 16.54 10.60
C PHE A 262 1.97 17.84 11.26
N ALA A 263 1.61 18.06 12.52
CA ALA A 263 1.96 19.25 13.30
C ALA A 263 3.46 19.34 13.67
N GLN A 264 4.23 18.26 13.50
CA GLN A 264 5.67 18.26 13.83
C GLN A 264 6.48 18.97 12.74
N SER A 265 7.68 19.43 13.13
CA SER A 265 8.72 19.80 12.16
C SER A 265 9.14 18.58 11.33
N GLU A 266 9.80 18.79 10.20
CA GLU A 266 10.29 17.70 9.34
C GLU A 266 11.16 16.69 10.11
N ASP A 267 12.10 17.15 10.93
CA ASP A 267 12.92 16.28 11.78
C ASP A 267 12.11 15.57 12.86
N GLY A 268 11.11 16.25 13.42
CA GLY A 268 10.17 15.66 14.38
C GLY A 268 9.35 14.53 13.75
N ARG A 269 8.82 14.74 12.54
CA ARG A 269 8.10 13.71 11.77
C ARG A 269 8.99 12.50 11.48
N ARG A 270 10.19 12.74 10.95
CA ARG A 270 11.17 11.69 10.66
C ARG A 270 11.49 10.86 11.90
N SER A 271 11.77 11.52 13.03
CA SER A 271 12.06 10.86 14.30
C SER A 271 10.87 10.04 14.81
N LEU A 272 9.65 10.55 14.67
CA LEU A 272 8.44 9.88 15.12
C LEU A 272 8.13 8.64 14.25
N ILE A 273 8.22 8.78 12.93
CA ILE A 273 8.03 7.68 11.98
C ILE A 273 9.06 6.57 12.22
N GLU A 274 10.34 6.93 12.39
CA GLU A 274 11.41 5.93 12.62
C GLU A 274 11.23 5.20 13.97
N ARG A 275 10.76 5.88 15.01
CA ARG A 275 10.49 5.28 16.34
C ARG A 275 9.46 4.17 16.27
N PHE A 276 8.42 4.33 15.42
CA PHE A 276 7.33 3.37 15.28
C PHE A 276 7.43 2.50 14.03
N ARG A 277 8.52 2.59 13.30
CA ARG A 277 8.67 1.90 12.03
C ARG A 277 8.53 0.38 12.14
N ASP A 278 9.04 -0.21 13.18
CA ASP A 278 9.00 -1.65 13.44
C ASP A 278 7.67 -2.16 14.01
N THR A 279 6.64 -1.31 14.08
CA THR A 279 5.26 -1.74 14.30
C THR A 279 4.56 -2.18 13.01
N ASN A 280 5.03 -1.72 11.85
CA ASN A 280 4.43 -1.99 10.53
C ASN A 280 5.40 -2.63 9.52
N TYR A 281 6.71 -2.33 9.62
CA TYR A 281 7.70 -2.79 8.65
C TYR A 281 8.60 -3.89 9.22
N ALA A 282 8.78 -4.97 8.43
CA ALA A 282 9.60 -6.13 8.81
C ALA A 282 9.12 -6.86 10.08
N VAL A 283 7.81 -6.88 10.29
CA VAL A 283 7.13 -7.59 11.37
C VAL A 283 6.14 -8.61 10.81
N VAL A 284 5.76 -9.57 11.63
CA VAL A 284 4.91 -10.70 11.26
C VAL A 284 3.88 -10.95 12.37
N ASP A 285 2.68 -11.36 12.00
CA ASP A 285 1.66 -11.75 12.95
C ASP A 285 2.16 -12.89 13.85
N ARG A 286 1.96 -12.74 15.14
CA ARG A 286 2.47 -13.71 16.14
C ARG A 286 2.02 -15.16 15.86
N PRO A 287 0.77 -15.46 15.53
CA PRO A 287 0.36 -16.83 15.22
C PRO A 287 1.14 -17.45 14.06
N LEU A 288 1.46 -16.66 13.02
CA LEU A 288 2.24 -17.14 11.89
C LEU A 288 3.71 -17.41 12.27
N ILE A 289 4.30 -16.59 13.14
CA ILE A 289 5.63 -16.85 13.69
C ILE A 289 5.66 -18.18 14.46
N GLU A 290 4.67 -18.41 15.33
CA GLU A 290 4.54 -19.61 16.14
C GLU A 290 4.36 -20.85 15.24
N GLN A 291 3.53 -20.77 14.21
CA GLN A 291 3.34 -21.84 13.22
C GLN A 291 4.63 -22.18 12.46
N ILE A 292 5.37 -21.17 11.97
CA ILE A 292 6.64 -21.39 11.28
C ILE A 292 7.67 -22.02 12.22
N TYR A 293 7.74 -21.53 13.46
CA TYR A 293 8.69 -22.07 14.44
C TYR A 293 8.39 -23.53 14.75
N GLU A 294 7.11 -23.88 15.00
CA GLU A 294 6.67 -25.25 15.26
C GLU A 294 7.01 -26.17 14.09
N MET A 295 6.72 -25.76 12.86
CA MET A 295 7.03 -26.54 11.65
C MET A 295 8.54 -26.82 11.54
N LEU A 296 9.38 -25.79 11.74
CA LEU A 296 10.84 -25.94 11.71
C LEU A 296 11.36 -26.82 12.86
N TYR A 297 10.72 -26.79 14.05
CA TYR A 297 11.05 -27.64 15.17
C TYR A 297 10.69 -29.12 14.88
N LEU A 298 9.50 -29.38 14.38
CA LEU A 298 9.01 -30.73 14.09
C LEU A 298 9.87 -31.44 13.05
N GLN A 299 10.42 -30.73 12.06
CA GLN A 299 11.39 -31.29 11.13
C GLN A 299 12.66 -31.81 11.80
N LYS A 300 13.12 -31.13 12.88
CA LYS A 300 14.26 -31.62 13.66
C LYS A 300 13.93 -32.90 14.46
N VAL A 301 12.66 -32.98 14.92
CA VAL A 301 12.20 -34.18 15.66
C VAL A 301 12.08 -35.38 14.73
N SER A 302 11.66 -35.18 13.48
CA SER A 302 11.55 -36.27 12.47
C SER A 302 12.85 -36.55 11.72
N ASP A 303 13.91 -35.80 12.00
CA ASP A 303 15.20 -35.87 11.27
C ASP A 303 15.10 -35.63 9.76
N GLU A 304 14.03 -34.90 9.34
CA GLU A 304 13.73 -34.54 7.95
C GLU A 304 13.86 -33.04 7.72
N THR A 305 15.08 -32.50 7.75
CA THR A 305 15.29 -31.04 7.58
C THR A 305 15.17 -30.65 6.11
N ARG A 306 14.01 -30.13 5.71
CA ARG A 306 13.71 -29.66 4.36
C ARG A 306 13.69 -28.13 4.28
N HIS A 307 12.99 -27.50 5.21
CA HIS A 307 12.80 -26.05 5.21
C HIS A 307 13.69 -25.39 6.23
N ARG A 308 14.16 -24.18 5.92
CA ARG A 308 15.15 -23.47 6.76
C ARG A 308 14.86 -21.99 6.91
N LEU A 309 15.26 -21.44 8.04
CA LEU A 309 15.41 -20.01 8.25
C LEU A 309 16.90 -19.66 8.31
N LEU A 310 17.35 -18.77 7.44
CA LEU A 310 18.69 -18.18 7.45
C LEU A 310 18.59 -16.76 7.99
N ALA A 311 18.76 -16.63 9.30
CA ALA A 311 18.82 -15.34 9.97
C ALA A 311 20.21 -14.69 9.84
N ASN A 312 20.33 -13.41 10.19
CA ASN A 312 21.55 -12.60 10.11
C ASN A 312 22.20 -12.63 8.71
N THR A 313 21.42 -12.81 7.65
CA THR A 313 21.95 -13.09 6.32
C THR A 313 21.63 -11.95 5.35
N ALA A 314 22.65 -11.21 4.92
CA ALA A 314 22.58 -10.23 3.84
C ALA A 314 22.95 -10.88 2.51
N ILE A 315 22.23 -10.54 1.44
CA ILE A 315 22.59 -10.91 0.07
C ILE A 315 23.46 -9.81 -0.50
N GLU A 316 24.69 -10.14 -0.86
CA GLU A 316 25.64 -9.18 -1.42
C GLU A 316 25.69 -9.22 -2.94
N ASN A 317 25.57 -10.41 -3.52
CA ASN A 317 25.62 -10.57 -4.96
C ASN A 317 24.75 -11.74 -5.41
N THR A 318 24.35 -11.72 -6.67
CA THR A 318 23.58 -12.80 -7.30
C THR A 318 24.17 -13.10 -8.68
N ALA A 319 24.15 -14.37 -9.08
CA ALA A 319 24.58 -14.78 -10.42
C ALA A 319 23.70 -15.91 -10.95
N ARG A 320 23.25 -15.78 -12.21
CA ARG A 320 22.58 -16.87 -12.92
C ARG A 320 23.61 -17.84 -13.48
N ARG A 321 23.47 -19.10 -13.17
CA ARG A 321 24.33 -20.17 -13.71
C ARG A 321 23.79 -20.70 -15.04
N ALA A 322 24.66 -21.37 -15.82
CA ALA A 322 24.33 -21.92 -17.15
C ALA A 322 23.15 -22.90 -17.12
N ASN A 323 22.96 -23.63 -16.02
CA ASN A 323 21.84 -24.55 -15.81
C ASN A 323 20.53 -23.84 -15.35
N GLY A 324 20.52 -22.50 -15.27
CA GLY A 324 19.36 -21.70 -14.85
C GLY A 324 19.25 -21.46 -13.35
N GLU A 325 20.03 -22.16 -12.52
CA GLU A 325 20.08 -21.91 -11.07
C GLU A 325 20.58 -20.48 -10.78
N ILE A 326 20.15 -19.94 -9.64
CA ILE A 326 20.59 -18.65 -9.11
C ILE A 326 21.52 -18.91 -7.93
N GLU A 327 22.75 -18.44 -8.03
CA GLU A 327 23.70 -18.45 -6.93
C GLU A 327 23.58 -17.13 -6.17
N LEU A 328 23.38 -17.23 -4.85
CA LEU A 328 23.38 -16.11 -3.92
C LEU A 328 24.70 -16.10 -3.15
N THR A 329 25.46 -15.00 -3.24
CA THR A 329 26.56 -14.71 -2.33
C THR A 329 25.98 -14.02 -1.10
N MET A 330 26.09 -14.67 0.03
CA MET A 330 25.49 -14.27 1.30
C MET A 330 26.56 -13.99 2.33
N ARG A 331 26.33 -12.96 3.16
CA ARG A 331 27.18 -12.64 4.31
C ARG A 331 26.38 -12.70 5.60
N ASP A 332 26.90 -13.37 6.58
CA ASP A 332 26.42 -13.27 7.96
C ASP A 332 26.77 -11.88 8.51
N VAL A 333 25.77 -11.10 8.88
CA VAL A 333 25.94 -9.69 9.28
C VAL A 333 26.58 -9.54 10.68
N LEU A 334 26.62 -10.60 11.50
CA LEU A 334 27.23 -10.58 12.84
C LEU A 334 28.70 -11.02 12.79
N THR A 335 28.99 -12.08 12.02
CA THR A 335 30.32 -12.68 11.99
C THR A 335 31.15 -12.24 10.79
N GLY A 336 30.51 -11.66 9.78
CA GLY A 336 31.15 -11.33 8.50
C GLY A 336 31.45 -12.53 7.60
N HIS A 337 31.10 -13.75 8.02
CA HIS A 337 31.38 -14.96 7.24
C HIS A 337 30.56 -14.93 5.92
N ALA A 338 31.26 -15.12 4.80
CA ALA A 338 30.64 -15.20 3.49
C ALA A 338 30.45 -16.65 3.05
N ARG A 339 29.35 -16.93 2.36
CA ARG A 339 29.04 -18.22 1.73
C ARG A 339 28.26 -18.04 0.45
N ALA A 340 28.29 -19.02 -0.42
CA ALA A 340 27.45 -19.06 -1.61
C ALA A 340 26.52 -20.27 -1.56
N GLU A 341 25.26 -20.07 -1.91
CA GLU A 341 24.27 -21.13 -2.06
C GLU A 341 23.49 -20.94 -3.36
N ARG A 342 22.96 -22.07 -3.91
CA ARG A 342 22.22 -22.08 -5.16
C ARG A 342 20.76 -22.41 -4.93
N PHE A 343 19.91 -21.77 -5.71
CA PHE A 343 18.46 -21.93 -5.67
C PHE A 343 17.91 -22.03 -7.10
N ASP A 344 16.83 -22.76 -7.27
CA ASP A 344 16.15 -22.89 -8.55
C ASP A 344 15.31 -21.63 -8.83
N ALA A 345 14.80 -21.00 -7.78
CA ALA A 345 14.03 -19.77 -7.87
C ALA A 345 14.12 -18.92 -6.62
N LEU A 346 13.75 -17.63 -6.76
CA LEU A 346 13.66 -16.68 -5.66
C LEU A 346 12.28 -16.03 -5.61
N VAL A 347 11.76 -15.83 -4.40
CA VAL A 347 10.61 -14.96 -4.15
C VAL A 347 11.08 -13.76 -3.35
N LEU A 348 10.97 -12.58 -3.93
CA LEU A 348 11.35 -11.31 -3.31
C LEU A 348 10.15 -10.72 -2.55
N ALA A 349 10.15 -10.85 -1.24
CA ALA A 349 9.19 -10.18 -0.36
C ALA A 349 9.85 -8.94 0.28
N THR A 350 10.41 -8.09 -0.59
CA THR A 350 11.28 -6.96 -0.26
C THR A 350 10.52 -5.62 -0.13
N GLY A 351 9.18 -5.68 -0.17
CA GLY A 351 8.30 -4.55 0.00
C GLY A 351 8.13 -3.70 -1.27
N TYR A 352 7.65 -2.47 -1.11
CA TYR A 352 7.23 -1.62 -2.21
C TYR A 352 7.90 -0.25 -2.14
N ARG A 353 8.05 0.40 -3.31
CA ARG A 353 8.34 1.83 -3.43
C ARG A 353 7.03 2.58 -3.68
N ARG A 354 6.92 3.78 -3.12
CA ARG A 354 5.72 4.62 -3.22
C ARG A 354 6.03 5.97 -3.87
N ASP A 355 6.82 5.93 -4.93
CA ASP A 355 7.31 7.07 -5.69
C ASP A 355 6.78 7.14 -7.14
N THR A 356 5.92 6.20 -7.54
CA THR A 356 5.38 6.12 -8.90
C THR A 356 4.61 7.37 -9.32
N HIS A 357 3.98 8.07 -8.36
CA HIS A 357 3.27 9.31 -8.60
C HIS A 357 4.18 10.43 -9.11
N LEU A 358 5.47 10.42 -8.77
CA LEU A 358 6.44 11.43 -9.22
C LEU A 358 6.59 11.40 -10.74
N ALA A 359 6.87 10.21 -11.30
CA ALA A 359 6.99 10.05 -12.75
C ALA A 359 5.67 10.35 -13.48
N LEU A 360 4.53 10.02 -12.85
CA LEU A 360 3.22 10.29 -13.43
C LEU A 360 2.89 11.79 -13.52
N LEU A 361 3.42 12.60 -12.60
CA LEU A 361 3.19 14.04 -12.51
C LEU A 361 4.36 14.87 -13.10
N ASP A 362 5.33 14.24 -13.76
CA ASP A 362 6.57 14.89 -14.22
C ASP A 362 6.30 16.04 -15.20
N ASP A 363 5.33 15.90 -16.10
CA ASP A 363 4.92 16.96 -17.04
C ASP A 363 4.36 18.21 -16.33
N LEU A 364 3.93 18.08 -15.08
CA LEU A 364 3.44 19.19 -14.26
C LEU A 364 4.55 19.86 -13.46
N ALA A 365 5.71 19.23 -13.27
CA ALA A 365 6.78 19.72 -12.43
C ALA A 365 7.20 21.17 -12.73
N PRO A 366 7.30 21.63 -14.01
CA PRO A 366 7.64 23.01 -14.34
C PRO A 366 6.62 24.05 -13.83
N HIS A 367 5.42 23.63 -13.43
CA HIS A 367 4.31 24.50 -13.01
C HIS A 367 4.02 24.39 -11.51
N LEU A 368 4.80 23.61 -10.75
CA LEU A 368 4.56 23.27 -9.36
C LEU A 368 5.58 23.86 -8.36
N ASP A 369 6.49 24.74 -8.81
CA ASP A 369 7.48 25.43 -7.97
C ASP A 369 8.14 24.49 -6.93
N ASP A 370 8.68 23.34 -7.36
CA ASP A 370 9.28 22.28 -6.54
C ASP A 370 8.34 21.57 -5.53
N ALA A 371 7.05 21.95 -5.47
CA ALA A 371 6.10 21.35 -4.51
C ALA A 371 6.04 19.82 -4.61
N LEU A 372 6.16 19.28 -5.83
CA LEU A 372 6.19 17.84 -6.07
C LEU A 372 7.48 17.20 -5.55
N ALA A 373 8.63 17.80 -5.85
CA ALA A 373 9.94 17.31 -5.41
C ALA A 373 10.09 17.37 -3.88
N GLN A 374 9.58 18.44 -3.27
CA GLN A 374 9.56 18.63 -1.82
C GLN A 374 8.44 17.87 -1.12
N ARG A 375 7.55 17.19 -1.87
CA ARG A 375 6.35 16.51 -1.33
C ARG A 375 5.53 17.41 -0.41
N ASN A 376 5.37 18.67 -0.81
CA ASN A 376 4.63 19.64 -0.02
C ASN A 376 3.13 19.39 -0.15
N VAL A 377 2.59 18.62 0.78
CA VAL A 377 1.19 18.18 0.83
C VAL A 377 0.53 18.79 2.05
N GLY A 378 -0.64 19.41 1.85
CA GLY A 378 -1.47 19.92 2.93
C GLY A 378 -2.08 18.80 3.77
N ARG A 379 -2.62 19.15 4.94
CA ARG A 379 -3.25 18.20 5.85
C ARG A 379 -4.42 17.43 5.20
N ASP A 380 -5.06 18.05 4.22
CA ASP A 380 -6.16 17.50 3.40
C ASP A 380 -5.67 16.62 2.23
N TYR A 381 -4.41 16.18 2.26
CA TYR A 381 -3.76 15.41 1.21
C TYR A 381 -3.64 16.11 -0.15
N ARG A 382 -3.95 17.39 -0.22
CA ARG A 382 -3.80 18.20 -1.42
C ARG A 382 -2.36 18.67 -1.58
N LEU A 383 -1.81 18.51 -2.78
CA LEU A 383 -0.52 19.09 -3.12
C LEU A 383 -0.61 20.62 -3.05
N VAL A 384 0.30 21.24 -2.31
CA VAL A 384 0.37 22.71 -2.20
C VAL A 384 0.96 23.25 -3.49
N THR A 385 0.18 24.04 -4.24
CA THR A 385 0.53 24.50 -5.58
C THR A 385 0.57 26.02 -5.65
N PRO A 386 1.35 26.62 -6.57
CA PRO A 386 1.36 28.07 -6.80
C PRO A 386 -0.04 28.61 -7.14
N SER A 387 -0.28 29.90 -6.89
CA SER A 387 -1.59 30.53 -7.11
C SER A 387 -2.09 30.48 -8.56
N LYS A 388 -1.17 30.38 -9.53
CA LYS A 388 -1.48 30.18 -10.96
C LYS A 388 -1.89 28.77 -11.33
N PHE A 389 -1.65 27.80 -10.44
CA PHE A 389 -2.05 26.42 -10.62
C PHE A 389 -3.36 26.17 -9.85
N LYS A 390 -4.49 26.31 -10.54
CA LYS A 390 -5.83 26.24 -9.93
C LYS A 390 -6.40 24.82 -9.87
N ALA A 391 -5.89 23.91 -10.71
CA ALA A 391 -6.26 22.51 -10.65
C ALA A 391 -5.80 21.90 -9.31
N ARG A 392 -6.56 20.96 -8.77
CA ARG A 392 -6.27 20.35 -7.47
C ARG A 392 -5.73 18.94 -7.66
N ILE A 393 -4.67 18.58 -6.92
CA ILE A 393 -4.06 17.25 -6.96
C ILE A 393 -4.05 16.71 -5.54
N TYR A 394 -4.65 15.55 -5.33
CA TYR A 394 -4.68 14.82 -4.06
C TYR A 394 -3.83 13.58 -4.17
N LEU A 395 -2.97 13.34 -3.18
CA LEU A 395 -2.07 12.20 -3.11
C LEU A 395 -2.52 11.23 -2.02
N GLN A 396 -2.66 9.94 -2.35
CA GLN A 396 -3.13 8.91 -1.41
C GLN A 396 -2.18 7.73 -1.36
N GLY A 397 -1.67 7.40 -0.16
CA GLY A 397 -0.78 6.27 0.07
C GLY A 397 0.68 6.51 -0.35
N CYS A 398 1.08 7.77 -0.49
CA CYS A 398 2.46 8.20 -0.78
C CYS A 398 2.87 9.43 0.05
N CYS A 399 2.15 9.73 1.13
CA CYS A 399 2.34 10.87 2.02
C CYS A 399 2.89 10.46 3.41
N GLU A 400 3.53 9.29 3.56
CA GLU A 400 4.03 8.80 4.85
C GLU A 400 4.92 9.83 5.55
N ASP A 401 5.80 10.52 4.81
CA ASP A 401 6.74 11.52 5.37
C ASP A 401 6.03 12.71 6.05
N SER A 402 4.77 12.99 5.69
CA SER A 402 3.97 14.10 6.24
C SER A 402 2.82 13.65 7.12
N HIS A 403 2.19 12.51 6.82
CA HIS A 403 0.97 12.03 7.47
C HIS A 403 1.19 10.79 8.35
N GLY A 404 2.42 10.26 8.40
CA GLY A 404 2.78 9.12 9.25
C GLY A 404 2.52 7.75 8.63
N LEU A 405 2.86 6.71 9.41
CA LEU A 405 2.83 5.31 8.97
C LEU A 405 1.46 4.84 8.48
N SER A 406 0.38 5.42 8.99
CA SER A 406 -1.00 5.07 8.63
C SER A 406 -1.38 5.47 7.20
N ASP A 407 -0.68 6.43 6.57
CA ASP A 407 -1.01 6.88 5.21
C ASP A 407 -1.05 5.75 4.18
N THR A 408 -0.17 4.77 4.31
CA THR A 408 -0.07 3.64 3.39
C THR A 408 -1.02 2.48 3.72
N LEU A 409 -1.81 2.60 4.79
CA LEU A 409 -2.64 1.56 5.35
C LEU A 409 -4.15 1.82 5.11
N LEU A 410 -4.95 0.77 5.32
CA LEU A 410 -6.40 0.87 5.23
C LEU A 410 -7.03 1.60 6.42
N SER A 411 -6.35 1.64 7.56
CA SER A 411 -6.88 2.12 8.84
C SER A 411 -7.38 3.56 8.84
N VAL A 412 -6.93 4.41 7.92
CA VAL A 412 -7.33 5.83 7.83
C VAL A 412 -8.20 6.13 6.61
N LEU A 413 -8.55 5.14 5.78
CA LEU A 413 -9.23 5.38 4.50
C LEU A 413 -10.56 6.12 4.65
N ALA A 414 -11.38 5.71 5.60
CA ALA A 414 -12.70 6.30 5.81
C ALA A 414 -12.60 7.79 6.16
N VAL A 415 -11.68 8.17 7.04
CA VAL A 415 -11.49 9.56 7.47
C VAL A 415 -10.74 10.36 6.40
N ARG A 416 -9.69 9.81 5.80
CA ARG A 416 -8.97 10.45 4.69
C ARG A 416 -9.90 10.80 3.52
N SER A 417 -10.81 9.89 3.16
CA SER A 417 -11.77 10.15 2.09
C SER A 417 -12.73 11.30 2.43
N ASP A 418 -13.06 11.46 3.71
CA ASP A 418 -13.88 12.58 4.20
C ASP A 418 -13.12 13.92 4.09
N GLU A 419 -11.89 13.95 4.53
CA GLU A 419 -11.01 15.13 4.44
C GLU A 419 -10.80 15.59 2.99
N ILE A 420 -10.55 14.65 2.08
CA ILE A 420 -10.41 14.96 0.64
C ILE A 420 -11.74 15.44 0.07
N ALA A 421 -12.86 14.82 0.42
CA ALA A 421 -14.19 15.24 -0.06
C ALA A 421 -14.56 16.64 0.43
N ALA A 422 -14.28 16.96 1.69
CA ALA A 422 -14.47 18.30 2.24
C ALA A 422 -13.63 19.36 1.51
N SER A 423 -12.37 19.05 1.23
CA SER A 423 -11.48 19.90 0.44
C SER A 423 -12.00 20.09 -1.00
N LEU A 424 -12.51 19.05 -1.63
CA LEU A 424 -13.13 19.09 -2.97
C LEU A 424 -14.40 19.96 -2.98
N ALA A 425 -15.21 19.92 -1.94
CA ALA A 425 -16.42 20.73 -1.79
C ALA A 425 -16.12 22.22 -1.54
N GLY A 426 -14.86 22.59 -1.26
CA GLY A 426 -14.46 23.97 -0.96
C GLY A 426 -14.59 24.37 0.52
N ALA A 427 -14.96 23.45 1.41
CA ALA A 427 -15.07 23.70 2.84
C ALA A 427 -13.70 23.80 3.56
N GLY A 428 -12.61 23.42 2.89
CA GLY A 428 -11.26 23.36 3.46
C GLY A 428 -10.40 24.63 3.35
N GLN A 429 -10.93 25.78 2.93
CA GLN A 429 -10.11 26.99 2.73
C GLN A 429 -9.75 27.75 4.02
N GLU A 430 -10.28 27.37 5.18
CA GLU A 430 -10.01 28.06 6.46
C GLU A 430 -8.83 27.48 7.27
N HIS A 431 -8.21 26.39 6.86
CA HIS A 431 -7.05 25.79 7.56
C HIS A 431 -5.76 25.83 6.72
N ALA A 432 -5.50 26.92 6.01
CA ALA A 432 -4.15 27.20 5.54
C ALA A 432 -3.30 27.56 6.78
N ALA A 433 -2.38 26.68 7.15
CA ALA A 433 -1.44 26.91 8.24
C ALA A 433 -0.69 28.22 7.99
N GLU A 434 -0.89 29.21 8.87
CA GLU A 434 0.08 30.28 9.03
C GLU A 434 1.43 29.63 9.41
N PRO A 435 2.54 30.05 8.79
CA PRO A 435 3.85 29.60 9.21
C PRO A 435 4.04 29.95 10.67
N ALA A 436 4.44 29.00 11.50
CA ALA A 436 4.70 29.17 12.91
C ALA A 436 5.57 30.43 13.12
N ALA A 437 4.97 31.49 13.60
CA ALA A 437 5.67 32.70 14.00
C ALA A 437 6.60 32.38 15.17
N ASP A 438 7.85 32.75 15.05
CA ASP A 438 8.88 32.67 16.09
C ASP A 438 8.42 33.41 17.36
N THR A 439 7.76 32.71 18.28
CA THR A 439 7.41 33.23 19.61
C THR A 439 8.52 32.96 20.60
N ARG A 440 9.65 33.66 20.42
CA ARG A 440 10.49 34.04 21.58
C ARG A 440 9.91 35.31 22.17
N LYS A 441 9.37 35.17 23.39
CA LYS A 441 8.92 36.15 24.37
C LYS A 441 7.41 36.24 24.53
N THR A 442 6.88 35.58 25.53
CA THR A 442 6.36 36.14 26.78
C THR A 442 5.80 35.00 27.62
N GLY A 443 6.23 34.88 28.84
CA GLY A 443 5.69 33.93 29.79
C GLY A 443 4.34 34.40 30.32
N VAL A 444 3.42 33.46 30.51
CA VAL A 444 2.45 33.44 31.62
C VAL A 444 1.91 32.02 31.77
N SER A 445 1.81 31.65 33.02
CA SER A 445 1.47 30.40 33.69
C SER A 445 0.18 29.69 33.26
N GLY A 446 0.24 28.37 33.32
CA GLY A 446 -0.84 27.60 33.96
C GLY A 446 -1.62 26.66 33.05
N GLY A 447 -1.42 25.39 33.23
CA GLY A 447 -2.32 24.34 32.73
C GLY A 447 -1.60 23.15 32.10
N ARG A 448 -0.88 22.35 32.92
CA ARG A 448 -0.32 21.06 32.49
C ARG A 448 -1.46 20.05 32.32
N VAL A 449 -1.70 19.63 31.11
CA VAL A 449 -2.21 18.28 30.87
C VAL A 449 -0.97 17.44 30.55
N ALA A 450 -0.57 16.63 31.52
CA ALA A 450 0.52 15.67 31.35
C ALA A 450 -0.06 14.47 30.59
N VAL A 451 0.32 14.31 29.34
CA VAL A 451 0.34 12.99 28.71
C VAL A 451 1.70 12.42 29.06
N ALA A 452 1.72 11.48 30.00
CA ALA A 452 2.91 10.71 30.31
C ALA A 452 3.20 9.78 29.13
N LEU A 453 4.38 9.91 28.55
CA LEU A 453 5.02 8.94 27.67
C LEU A 453 5.66 7.82 28.51
#